data_f5e6349f4e3fc813cd9793607968ef0c
#
_entry.id   f5e6349f4e3fc813cd9793607968ef0c
#
_cell.length_a   1.000
_cell.length_b   1.000
_cell.length_c   1.000
_cell.angle_alpha   90.00
_cell.angle_beta   90.00
_cell.angle_gamma   90.00
#
_symmetry.space_group_name_H-M   'P 1'
#
loop_
_entity.id
_entity.type
_entity.pdbx_description
1 polymer ?
#
loop_
_entity_poly.entity_id
_entity_poly.type
_entity_poly.pdbx_seq_one_letter_code
_entity_poly.pdbx_strand_id
1 'polypeptide(L)'
;TIQVGKLNTGLDFSLITDDTGENIAEKNANYCELTAFYWLWKNIHDVDYIGICHYRRYFTNNHYFNSTCFFVNERQIEKVMKNYDVILPKQTRLSMTVREYYSYCDGLDKDLETTSNIILEKYTKYSKDYDIVMKSNHASYCNMMITSKELFDDYCAWLFDILFEVEKEINMEGYTKAQRRVFGYISEILLNVWVLHNKLR
;
A
#
# COMPACT_ATOMS: atom_id res chain seq x y z
N THR A 1 -16.25 -0.03 7.06
CA THR A 1 -15.92 -0.46 5.68
C THR A 1 -16.06 0.70 4.74
N ILE A 2 -15.09 0.89 3.85
CA ILE A 2 -15.12 1.91 2.79
C ILE A 2 -15.30 1.21 1.42
N GLN A 3 -16.15 1.76 0.59
CA GLN A 3 -16.30 1.33 -0.80
C GLN A 3 -15.39 2.18 -1.69
N VAL A 4 -14.55 1.52 -2.48
CA VAL A 4 -13.66 2.18 -3.47
C VAL A 4 -14.16 1.91 -4.90
N GLY A 5 -13.84 2.81 -5.81
CA GLY A 5 -14.19 2.67 -7.23
C GLY A 5 -15.69 2.86 -7.55
N LYS A 6 -16.47 3.47 -6.67
CA LYS A 6 -17.89 3.78 -6.91
C LYS A 6 -18.07 4.60 -8.19
N LEU A 7 -17.25 5.62 -8.41
CA LEU A 7 -17.28 6.46 -9.62
C LEU A 7 -17.13 5.64 -10.91
N ASN A 8 -16.33 4.57 -10.88
CA ASN A 8 -16.04 3.75 -12.05
C ASN A 8 -17.09 2.69 -12.35
N THR A 9 -17.85 2.28 -11.34
CA THR A 9 -18.81 1.16 -11.46
C THR A 9 -20.27 1.59 -11.41
N GLY A 10 -20.56 2.78 -10.82
CA GLY A 10 -21.93 3.25 -10.55
C GLY A 10 -22.67 2.43 -9.48
N LEU A 11 -22.02 1.41 -8.88
CA LEU A 11 -22.63 0.60 -7.82
C LEU A 11 -22.61 1.37 -6.50
N ASP A 12 -23.70 1.28 -5.73
CA ASP A 12 -23.80 1.88 -4.40
C ASP A 12 -24.16 0.78 -3.39
N PHE A 13 -23.26 0.54 -2.45
CA PHE A 13 -23.45 -0.43 -1.36
C PHE A 13 -23.90 0.23 -0.04
N SER A 14 -24.30 1.49 -0.07
CA SER A 14 -24.69 2.27 1.14
C SER A 14 -23.60 2.28 2.22
N LEU A 15 -22.34 2.34 1.79
CA LEU A 15 -21.16 2.44 2.64
C LEU A 15 -20.55 3.83 2.54
N ILE A 16 -19.63 4.15 3.44
CA ILE A 16 -18.71 5.27 3.25
C ILE A 16 -17.94 5.03 1.95
N THR A 17 -17.81 6.07 1.12
CA THR A 17 -17.19 5.96 -0.20
C THR A 17 -15.95 6.86 -0.30
N ASP A 18 -15.00 6.44 -1.11
CA ASP A 18 -13.73 7.17 -1.36
C ASP A 18 -13.89 8.39 -2.29
N ASP A 19 -15.11 8.69 -2.76
CA ASP A 19 -15.45 9.81 -3.63
C ASP A 19 -16.02 11.04 -2.89
N THR A 20 -15.90 11.06 -1.56
CA THR A 20 -16.34 12.19 -0.72
C THR A 20 -15.17 12.95 -0.13
N GLY A 21 -15.39 14.20 0.33
CA GLY A 21 -14.32 15.00 0.92
C GLY A 21 -13.11 15.19 -0.02
N GLU A 22 -11.91 15.33 0.55
CA GLU A 22 -10.67 15.38 -0.23
C GLU A 22 -10.29 13.98 -0.70
N ASN A 23 -10.25 13.75 -2.01
CA ASN A 23 -10.13 12.41 -2.59
C ASN A 23 -9.41 12.39 -3.94
N ILE A 24 -9.06 11.19 -4.40
CA ILE A 24 -8.52 10.87 -5.72
C ILE A 24 -9.30 9.69 -6.34
N ALA A 25 -10.60 9.60 -6.10
CA ALA A 25 -11.44 8.47 -6.49
C ALA A 25 -11.46 8.24 -8.01
N GLU A 26 -11.31 9.29 -8.82
CA GLU A 26 -11.21 9.19 -10.28
C GLU A 26 -9.97 8.39 -10.73
N LYS A 27 -8.92 8.32 -9.91
CA LYS A 27 -7.69 7.57 -10.18
C LYS A 27 -7.77 6.08 -9.81
N ASN A 28 -8.91 5.59 -9.30
CA ASN A 28 -9.04 4.22 -8.80
C ASN A 28 -8.62 3.13 -9.80
N ALA A 29 -8.82 3.36 -11.11
CA ALA A 29 -8.40 2.42 -12.14
C ALA A 29 -6.90 2.10 -12.12
N ASN A 30 -6.06 3.06 -11.69
CA ASN A 30 -4.61 2.97 -11.68
C ASN A 30 -4.03 2.86 -10.25
N TYR A 31 -4.68 3.50 -9.28
CA TYR A 31 -4.29 3.54 -7.87
C TYR A 31 -4.91 2.42 -7.03
N CYS A 32 -5.95 1.74 -7.54
CA CYS A 32 -6.63 0.63 -6.86
C CYS A 32 -7.09 1.02 -5.45
N GLU A 33 -6.74 0.22 -4.43
CA GLU A 33 -7.05 0.44 -3.02
C GLU A 33 -6.42 1.72 -2.44
N LEU A 34 -5.44 2.29 -3.08
CA LEU A 34 -4.78 3.52 -2.61
C LEU A 34 -5.71 4.72 -2.58
N THR A 35 -6.80 4.71 -3.34
CA THR A 35 -7.83 5.76 -3.22
C THR A 35 -8.47 5.77 -1.83
N ALA A 36 -8.61 4.59 -1.19
CA ALA A 36 -9.03 4.52 0.21
C ALA A 36 -7.94 5.01 1.17
N PHE A 37 -6.65 4.71 0.91
CA PHE A 37 -5.54 5.24 1.72
C PHE A 37 -5.54 6.77 1.70
N TYR A 38 -5.64 7.36 0.51
CA TYR A 38 -5.69 8.81 0.34
C TYR A 38 -6.88 9.41 1.09
N TRP A 39 -8.06 8.80 0.92
CA TRP A 39 -9.28 9.27 1.58
C TRP A 39 -9.17 9.20 3.11
N LEU A 40 -8.66 8.08 3.66
CA LEU A 40 -8.43 7.92 5.11
C LEU A 40 -7.43 8.95 5.64
N TRP A 41 -6.35 9.19 4.90
CA TRP A 41 -5.34 10.19 5.25
C TRP A 41 -5.94 11.59 5.35
N LYS A 42 -6.75 11.97 4.37
CA LYS A 42 -7.28 13.33 4.24
C LYS A 42 -8.53 13.62 5.05
N ASN A 43 -9.30 12.61 5.42
CA ASN A 43 -10.64 12.83 5.99
C ASN A 43 -10.82 12.21 7.39
N ILE A 44 -9.90 11.39 7.88
CA ILE A 44 -9.99 10.76 9.22
C ILE A 44 -8.86 11.31 10.10
N HIS A 45 -9.19 11.97 11.21
CA HIS A 45 -8.20 12.64 12.07
C HIS A 45 -8.25 12.16 13.53
N ASP A 46 -9.41 11.97 14.09
CA ASP A 46 -9.60 11.72 15.53
C ASP A 46 -9.59 10.21 15.85
N VAL A 47 -8.50 9.53 15.51
CA VAL A 47 -8.29 8.10 15.80
C VAL A 47 -6.84 7.85 16.18
N ASP A 48 -6.61 6.88 17.09
CA ASP A 48 -5.26 6.50 17.51
C ASP A 48 -4.58 5.58 16.49
N TYR A 49 -5.34 4.70 15.86
CA TYR A 49 -4.83 3.68 14.93
C TYR A 49 -5.64 3.62 13.64
N ILE A 50 -4.95 3.33 12.55
CA ILE A 50 -5.55 2.98 11.25
C ILE A 50 -5.22 1.53 10.93
N GLY A 51 -6.25 0.74 10.57
CA GLY A 51 -6.09 -0.62 10.08
C GLY A 51 -6.72 -0.78 8.71
N ILE A 52 -5.94 -1.26 7.74
CA ILE A 52 -6.40 -1.47 6.37
C ILE A 52 -6.30 -2.95 6.03
N CYS A 53 -7.43 -3.52 5.63
CA CYS A 53 -7.58 -4.87 5.14
C CYS A 53 -8.29 -4.85 3.77
N HIS A 54 -8.13 -5.92 2.99
CA HIS A 54 -8.91 -6.11 1.77
C HIS A 54 -10.21 -6.87 2.03
N TYR A 55 -11.17 -6.77 1.11
CA TYR A 55 -12.45 -7.46 1.22
C TYR A 55 -12.35 -9.01 1.29
N ARG A 56 -11.20 -9.58 0.94
CA ARG A 56 -10.92 -11.03 0.99
C ARG A 56 -9.70 -11.39 1.83
N ARG A 57 -9.04 -10.42 2.48
CA ARG A 57 -7.83 -10.65 3.26
C ARG A 57 -7.93 -9.87 4.56
N TYR A 58 -7.71 -10.57 5.66
CA TYR A 58 -7.82 -10.02 7.01
C TYR A 58 -6.62 -10.43 7.85
N PHE A 59 -6.25 -9.60 8.80
CA PHE A 59 -5.29 -9.99 9.83
C PHE A 59 -5.92 -11.00 10.77
N THR A 60 -5.23 -12.13 11.03
CA THR A 60 -5.69 -13.19 11.91
C THR A 60 -4.61 -13.56 12.93
N ASN A 61 -5.03 -13.99 14.10
CA ASN A 61 -4.13 -14.47 15.14
C ASN A 61 -3.88 -15.99 15.06
N ASN A 62 -4.47 -16.69 14.09
CA ASN A 62 -4.30 -18.13 13.91
C ASN A 62 -4.22 -18.48 12.41
N HIS A 63 -3.15 -19.22 12.04
CA HIS A 63 -2.88 -19.61 10.66
C HIS A 63 -3.65 -20.86 10.19
N TYR A 64 -4.35 -21.56 11.10
CA TYR A 64 -4.88 -22.88 10.80
C TYR A 64 -6.38 -22.95 10.52
N PHE A 65 -7.15 -21.87 10.72
CA PHE A 65 -8.60 -21.89 10.55
C PHE A 65 -9.15 -20.66 9.85
N ASN A 66 -9.96 -20.89 8.81
CA ASN A 66 -10.74 -19.86 8.10
C ASN A 66 -12.02 -19.48 8.88
N SER A 67 -11.90 -19.08 10.13
CA SER A 67 -13.03 -18.67 10.95
C SER A 67 -12.91 -17.22 11.37
N THR A 68 -14.01 -16.47 11.31
CA THR A 68 -14.08 -15.04 11.69
C THR A 68 -13.72 -14.81 13.17
N CYS A 69 -13.82 -15.82 14.03
CA CYS A 69 -13.44 -15.71 15.43
C CYS A 69 -11.93 -15.55 15.67
N PHE A 70 -11.10 -15.71 14.64
CA PHE A 70 -9.65 -15.53 14.70
C PHE A 70 -9.17 -14.20 14.11
N PHE A 71 -10.07 -13.33 13.65
CA PHE A 71 -9.69 -11.99 13.23
C PHE A 71 -9.13 -11.22 14.42
N VAL A 72 -8.09 -10.40 14.15
CA VAL A 72 -7.51 -9.53 15.18
C VAL A 72 -8.58 -8.54 15.63
N ASN A 73 -8.75 -8.44 16.94
CA ASN A 73 -9.65 -7.48 17.56
C ASN A 73 -8.87 -6.31 18.17
N GLU A 74 -9.58 -5.23 18.54
CA GLU A 74 -9.03 -4.02 19.10
C GLU A 74 -8.03 -4.26 20.24
N ARG A 75 -8.42 -5.06 21.27
CA ARG A 75 -7.54 -5.37 22.42
C ARG A 75 -6.24 -6.06 22.01
N GLN A 76 -6.30 -6.90 20.98
CA GLN A 76 -5.10 -7.58 20.46
C GLN A 76 -4.21 -6.60 19.71
N ILE A 77 -4.81 -5.71 18.92
CA ILE A 77 -4.09 -4.62 18.23
C ILE A 77 -3.40 -3.74 19.25
N GLU A 78 -4.12 -3.18 20.22
CA GLU A 78 -3.54 -2.35 21.28
C GLU A 78 -2.40 -3.04 22.03
N LYS A 79 -2.54 -4.33 22.32
CA LYS A 79 -1.49 -5.12 23.00
C LYS A 79 -0.23 -5.22 22.14
N VAL A 80 -0.36 -5.45 20.84
CA VAL A 80 0.77 -5.57 19.91
C VAL A 80 1.41 -4.20 19.71
N MET A 81 0.61 -3.17 19.48
CA MET A 81 1.08 -1.81 19.20
C MET A 81 1.78 -1.13 20.38
N LYS A 82 1.73 -1.70 21.58
CA LYS A 82 2.59 -1.26 22.70
C LYS A 82 4.09 -1.52 22.50
N ASN A 83 4.44 -2.48 21.63
CA ASN A 83 5.82 -2.92 21.44
C ASN A 83 6.26 -2.89 19.97
N TYR A 84 5.34 -2.62 19.06
CA TYR A 84 5.55 -2.61 17.62
C TYR A 84 4.91 -1.36 17.00
N ASP A 85 5.52 -0.86 15.96
CA ASP A 85 5.09 0.37 15.27
C ASP A 85 4.07 0.06 14.16
N VAL A 86 4.17 -1.15 13.59
CA VAL A 86 3.32 -1.55 12.46
C VAL A 86 3.05 -3.06 12.46
N ILE A 87 1.84 -3.45 12.06
CA ILE A 87 1.48 -4.83 11.75
C ILE A 87 1.31 -4.93 10.24
N LEU A 88 2.05 -5.82 9.61
CA LEU A 88 2.00 -6.09 8.17
C LEU A 88 1.58 -7.53 7.89
N PRO A 89 1.12 -7.85 6.67
CA PRO A 89 1.05 -9.24 6.21
C PRO A 89 2.39 -9.93 6.36
N LYS A 90 2.36 -11.21 6.73
CA LYS A 90 3.57 -12.02 6.79
C LYS A 90 4.33 -11.93 5.46
N GLN A 91 5.62 -11.69 5.53
CA GLN A 91 6.46 -11.66 4.34
C GLN A 91 6.35 -12.96 3.55
N THR A 92 6.14 -12.83 2.26
CA THR A 92 6.18 -13.93 1.30
C THR A 92 7.62 -14.14 0.85
N ARG A 93 8.09 -15.39 0.92
CA ARG A 93 9.35 -15.78 0.32
C ARG A 93 9.13 -16.10 -1.16
N LEU A 94 9.85 -15.42 -2.01
CA LEU A 94 9.82 -15.59 -3.46
C LEU A 94 10.95 -16.53 -3.92
N SER A 95 10.81 -17.13 -5.10
CA SER A 95 11.88 -17.87 -5.78
C SER A 95 12.82 -16.97 -6.59
N MET A 96 12.53 -15.67 -6.63
CA MET A 96 13.24 -14.64 -7.39
C MET A 96 13.27 -13.34 -6.57
N THR A 97 13.95 -12.32 -7.05
CA THR A 97 13.98 -11.00 -6.41
C THR A 97 12.62 -10.29 -6.54
N VAL A 98 12.37 -9.29 -5.68
CA VAL A 98 11.17 -8.45 -5.75
C VAL A 98 11.06 -7.77 -7.12
N ARG A 99 12.19 -7.29 -7.70
CA ARG A 99 12.23 -6.70 -9.05
C ARG A 99 11.78 -7.71 -10.12
N GLU A 100 12.35 -8.90 -10.10
CA GLU A 100 11.98 -9.96 -11.05
C GLU A 100 10.52 -10.39 -10.88
N TYR A 101 10.04 -10.47 -9.64
CA TYR A 101 8.65 -10.81 -9.34
C TYR A 101 7.67 -9.76 -9.85
N TYR A 102 8.02 -8.46 -9.75
CA TYR A 102 7.22 -7.38 -10.34
C TYR A 102 7.04 -7.59 -11.85
N SER A 103 8.13 -7.87 -12.57
CA SER A 103 8.08 -8.13 -14.01
C SER A 103 7.36 -9.45 -14.33
N TYR A 104 7.51 -10.49 -13.49
CA TYR A 104 6.78 -11.75 -13.62
C TYR A 104 5.26 -11.56 -13.47
N CYS A 105 4.82 -10.59 -12.68
CA CYS A 105 3.41 -10.22 -12.51
C CYS A 105 2.92 -9.17 -13.53
N ASP A 106 3.49 -9.15 -14.73
CA ASP A 106 3.18 -8.21 -15.83
C ASP A 106 3.58 -6.75 -15.58
N GLY A 107 4.30 -6.42 -14.52
CA GLY A 107 4.86 -5.08 -14.31
C GLY A 107 5.97 -4.77 -15.31
N LEU A 108 6.11 -3.50 -15.68
CA LEU A 108 7.14 -3.07 -16.60
C LEU A 108 8.34 -2.49 -15.84
N ASP A 109 9.52 -3.00 -16.12
CA ASP A 109 10.77 -2.61 -15.43
C ASP A 109 11.05 -1.11 -15.52
N LYS A 110 10.68 -0.46 -16.63
CA LYS A 110 10.78 0.99 -16.82
C LYS A 110 10.02 1.79 -15.74
N ASP A 111 8.92 1.26 -15.20
CA ASP A 111 8.13 1.93 -14.16
C ASP A 111 8.90 1.93 -12.83
N LEU A 112 9.62 0.84 -12.55
CA LEU A 112 10.52 0.74 -11.39
C LEU A 112 11.74 1.65 -11.54
N GLU A 113 12.28 1.78 -12.76
CA GLU A 113 13.37 2.72 -13.05
C GLU A 113 12.93 4.17 -12.83
N THR A 114 11.77 4.55 -13.35
CA THR A 114 11.18 5.87 -13.09
C THR A 114 11.01 6.11 -11.59
N THR A 115 10.45 5.13 -10.86
CA THR A 115 10.29 5.22 -9.40
C THR A 115 11.63 5.38 -8.68
N SER A 116 12.65 4.61 -9.09
CA SER A 116 14.01 4.70 -8.54
C SER A 116 14.62 6.09 -8.73
N ASN A 117 14.48 6.66 -9.93
CA ASN A 117 15.00 7.98 -10.25
C ASN A 117 14.35 9.08 -9.39
N ILE A 118 13.02 9.03 -9.22
CA ILE A 118 12.29 9.96 -8.36
C ILE A 118 12.72 9.82 -6.90
N ILE A 119 12.90 8.60 -6.39
CA ILE A 119 13.41 8.37 -5.04
C ILE A 119 14.84 8.93 -4.91
N LEU A 120 15.69 8.73 -5.88
CA LEU A 120 17.06 9.24 -5.86
C LEU A 120 17.08 10.77 -5.85
N GLU A 121 16.20 11.42 -6.60
CA GLU A 121 16.11 12.87 -6.70
C GLU A 121 15.51 13.52 -5.45
N LYS A 122 14.33 13.08 -5.04
CA LYS A 122 13.54 13.71 -3.96
C LYS A 122 13.83 13.14 -2.57
N TYR A 123 14.19 11.87 -2.50
CA TYR A 123 14.31 11.08 -1.27
C TYR A 123 15.61 10.26 -1.25
N THR A 124 16.75 10.88 -1.59
CA THR A 124 18.06 10.23 -1.72
C THR A 124 18.40 9.28 -0.57
N LYS A 125 17.98 9.62 0.66
CA LYS A 125 18.21 8.76 1.85
C LYS A 125 17.53 7.40 1.76
N TYR A 126 16.44 7.27 0.99
CA TYR A 126 15.69 6.04 0.78
C TYR A 126 16.27 5.16 -0.34
N SER A 127 17.13 5.70 -1.21
CA SER A 127 17.61 4.99 -2.41
C SER A 127 18.31 3.67 -2.08
N LYS A 128 19.14 3.65 -1.01
CA LYS A 128 19.80 2.43 -0.56
C LYS A 128 18.82 1.36 -0.08
N ASP A 129 17.78 1.75 0.65
CA ASP A 129 16.77 0.84 1.18
C ASP A 129 15.85 0.35 0.07
N TYR A 130 15.55 1.19 -0.92
CA TYR A 130 14.88 0.78 -2.16
C TYR A 130 15.67 -0.32 -2.87
N ASP A 131 16.96 -0.14 -3.07
CA ASP A 131 17.84 -1.14 -3.69
C ASP A 131 17.89 -2.46 -2.89
N ILE A 132 17.90 -2.39 -1.56
CA ILE A 132 17.88 -3.57 -0.69
C ILE A 132 16.57 -4.35 -0.90
N VAL A 133 15.42 -3.65 -0.89
CA VAL A 133 14.11 -4.29 -1.10
C VAL A 133 14.02 -4.89 -2.50
N MET A 134 14.46 -4.17 -3.53
CA MET A 134 14.41 -4.67 -4.92
C MET A 134 15.23 -5.93 -5.16
N LYS A 135 16.35 -6.09 -4.44
CA LYS A 135 17.23 -7.27 -4.47
C LYS A 135 16.82 -8.38 -3.51
N SER A 136 15.89 -8.10 -2.59
CA SER A 136 15.36 -9.09 -1.64
C SER A 136 14.49 -10.13 -2.35
N ASN A 137 14.42 -11.32 -1.78
CA ASN A 137 13.41 -12.34 -2.16
C ASN A 137 12.30 -12.50 -1.11
N HIS A 138 12.12 -11.50 -0.26
CA HIS A 138 11.05 -11.45 0.75
C HIS A 138 10.41 -10.07 0.71
N ALA A 139 9.06 -10.03 0.70
CA ALA A 139 8.31 -8.79 0.85
C ALA A 139 6.91 -9.06 1.45
N SER A 140 6.34 -8.06 2.10
CA SER A 140 4.93 -8.01 2.45
C SER A 140 4.16 -7.39 1.29
N TYR A 141 3.07 -8.03 0.88
CA TYR A 141 2.24 -7.60 -0.26
C TYR A 141 0.84 -7.20 0.21
N CYS A 142 0.04 -6.72 -0.73
CA CYS A 142 -1.38 -6.40 -0.60
C CYS A 142 -1.71 -5.04 0.02
N ASN A 143 -0.75 -4.13 0.19
CA ASN A 143 -1.02 -2.80 0.79
C ASN A 143 -1.90 -2.88 2.06
N MET A 144 -1.59 -3.81 2.95
CA MET A 144 -2.30 -3.98 4.22
C MET A 144 -1.39 -3.58 5.37
N MET A 145 -1.94 -2.82 6.31
CA MET A 145 -1.20 -2.42 7.51
C MET A 145 -2.15 -2.09 8.66
N ILE A 146 -1.64 -2.20 9.90
CA ILE A 146 -2.21 -1.56 11.08
C ILE A 146 -1.08 -0.78 11.73
N THR A 147 -1.28 0.52 11.96
CA THR A 147 -0.27 1.39 12.56
C THR A 147 -0.94 2.57 13.27
N SER A 148 -0.18 3.39 14.00
CA SER A 148 -0.70 4.64 14.55
C SER A 148 -1.15 5.59 13.45
N LYS A 149 -2.09 6.49 13.76
CA LYS A 149 -2.55 7.52 12.81
C LYS A 149 -1.39 8.40 12.35
N GLU A 150 -0.50 8.78 13.27
CA GLU A 150 0.67 9.59 12.97
C GLU A 150 1.58 8.94 11.93
N LEU A 151 1.99 7.68 12.16
CA LEU A 151 2.82 6.93 11.21
C LEU A 151 2.11 6.67 9.88
N PHE A 152 0.79 6.48 9.91
CA PHE A 152 0.00 6.35 8.68
C PHE A 152 0.02 7.64 7.85
N ASP A 153 -0.10 8.79 8.51
CA ASP A 153 -0.07 10.09 7.84
C ASP A 153 1.31 10.38 7.23
N ASP A 154 2.37 10.09 7.97
CA ASP A 154 3.74 10.22 7.48
C ASP A 154 4.00 9.31 6.27
N TYR A 155 3.53 8.06 6.34
CA TYR A 155 3.61 7.12 5.22
C TYR A 155 2.85 7.64 4.00
N CYS A 156 1.61 8.07 4.18
CA CYS A 156 0.79 8.58 3.07
C CYS A 156 1.40 9.84 2.45
N ALA A 157 1.89 10.78 3.26
CA ALA A 157 2.54 11.98 2.76
C ALA A 157 3.75 11.64 1.86
N TRP A 158 4.61 10.72 2.33
CA TRP A 158 5.76 10.25 1.57
C TRP A 158 5.36 9.44 0.32
N LEU A 159 4.42 8.50 0.46
CA LEU A 159 3.98 7.63 -0.62
C LEU A 159 3.37 8.43 -1.77
N PHE A 160 2.39 9.28 -1.47
CA PHE A 160 1.66 10.02 -2.50
C PHE A 160 2.51 11.10 -3.15
N ASP A 161 3.48 11.71 -2.45
CA ASP A 161 4.43 12.62 -3.07
C ASP A 161 5.28 11.89 -4.13
N ILE A 162 5.73 10.67 -3.86
CA ILE A 162 6.43 9.85 -4.86
C ILE A 162 5.49 9.43 -5.99
N LEU A 163 4.33 8.87 -5.68
CA LEU A 163 3.44 8.32 -6.71
C LEU A 163 2.91 9.38 -7.67
N PHE A 164 2.66 10.60 -7.19
CA PHE A 164 2.23 11.70 -8.07
C PHE A 164 3.34 12.18 -9.00
N GLU A 165 4.61 12.12 -8.59
CA GLU A 165 5.72 12.39 -9.51
C GLU A 165 5.90 11.24 -10.51
N VAL A 166 5.83 9.98 -10.05
CA VAL A 166 5.86 8.81 -10.94
C VAL A 166 4.73 8.89 -11.99
N GLU A 167 3.54 9.33 -11.60
CA GLU A 167 2.39 9.49 -12.50
C GLU A 167 2.66 10.50 -13.64
N LYS A 168 3.42 11.57 -13.37
CA LYS A 168 3.78 12.58 -14.38
C LYS A 168 4.76 12.05 -15.43
N GLU A 169 5.62 11.11 -15.01
CA GLU A 169 6.72 10.60 -15.84
C GLU A 169 6.34 9.31 -16.61
N ILE A 170 5.38 8.53 -16.10
CA ILE A 170 4.97 7.27 -16.73
C ILE A 170 4.00 7.53 -17.88
N ASN A 171 4.38 7.12 -19.09
CA ASN A 171 3.44 7.00 -20.21
C ASN A 171 2.79 5.62 -20.22
N MET A 172 1.50 5.56 -19.91
CA MET A 172 0.69 4.31 -19.90
C MET A 172 0.06 3.97 -21.25
N GLU A 173 0.49 4.60 -22.34
CA GLU A 173 0.04 4.21 -23.69
C GLU A 173 0.46 2.77 -23.98
N GLY A 174 -0.47 1.96 -24.50
CA GLY A 174 -0.25 0.54 -24.76
C GLY A 174 -0.29 -0.39 -23.55
N TYR A 175 -0.46 0.14 -22.32
CA TYR A 175 -0.57 -0.73 -21.14
C TYR A 175 -1.85 -1.58 -21.18
N THR A 176 -1.70 -2.86 -20.85
CA THR A 176 -2.84 -3.76 -20.57
C THR A 176 -3.62 -3.29 -19.35
N LYS A 177 -4.81 -3.84 -19.14
CA LYS A 177 -5.63 -3.55 -17.95
C LYS A 177 -4.90 -3.89 -16.64
N ALA A 178 -4.09 -4.95 -16.63
CA ALA A 178 -3.28 -5.32 -15.47
C ALA A 178 -2.16 -4.31 -15.23
N GLN A 179 -1.40 -3.94 -16.25
CA GLN A 179 -0.30 -2.98 -16.18
C GLN A 179 -0.76 -1.59 -15.75
N ARG A 180 -1.98 -1.17 -16.12
CA ARG A 180 -2.53 0.12 -15.68
C ARG A 180 -2.71 0.25 -14.17
N ARG A 181 -2.63 -0.84 -13.40
CA ARG A 181 -2.65 -0.84 -11.93
C ARG A 181 -1.29 -0.55 -11.31
N VAL A 182 -0.40 0.05 -12.07
CA VAL A 182 1.02 0.30 -11.77
C VAL A 182 1.25 0.92 -10.40
N PHE A 183 0.47 1.94 -10.01
CA PHE A 183 0.67 2.63 -8.72
C PHE A 183 0.30 1.74 -7.53
N GLY A 184 -0.73 0.89 -7.66
CA GLY A 184 -1.05 -0.14 -6.67
C GLY A 184 0.09 -1.14 -6.46
N TYR A 185 0.74 -1.58 -7.54
CA TYR A 185 1.87 -2.52 -7.45
C TYR A 185 3.16 -1.86 -6.93
N ILE A 186 3.47 -0.64 -7.37
CA ILE A 186 4.63 0.12 -6.88
C ILE A 186 4.48 0.38 -5.38
N SER A 187 3.29 0.74 -4.90
CA SER A 187 3.07 1.02 -3.48
C SER A 187 3.29 -0.20 -2.57
N GLU A 188 3.03 -1.42 -3.05
CA GLU A 188 3.35 -2.64 -2.29
C GLU A 188 4.87 -2.76 -2.04
N ILE A 189 5.69 -2.38 -3.02
CA ILE A 189 7.14 -2.32 -2.87
C ILE A 189 7.54 -1.19 -1.92
N LEU A 190 7.00 0.01 -2.14
CA LEU A 190 7.32 1.20 -1.35
C LEU A 190 6.97 1.05 0.13
N LEU A 191 5.92 0.30 0.48
CA LEU A 191 5.61 0.00 1.88
C LEU A 191 6.77 -0.75 2.57
N ASN A 192 7.37 -1.73 1.89
CA ASN A 192 8.53 -2.45 2.43
C ASN A 192 9.77 -1.53 2.56
N VAL A 193 9.97 -0.63 1.60
CA VAL A 193 11.05 0.37 1.64
C VAL A 193 10.88 1.32 2.82
N TRP A 194 9.66 1.84 3.01
CA TRP A 194 9.36 2.78 4.08
C TRP A 194 9.56 2.16 5.47
N VAL A 195 9.07 0.93 5.67
CA VAL A 195 9.26 0.18 6.92
C VAL A 195 10.73 -0.09 7.21
N LEU A 196 11.50 -0.51 6.19
CA LEU A 196 12.93 -0.76 6.32
C LEU A 196 13.70 0.53 6.67
N HIS A 197 13.46 1.62 5.94
CA HIS A 197 14.15 2.90 6.12
C HIS A 197 13.94 3.48 7.52
N ASN A 198 12.69 3.48 7.98
CA ASN A 198 12.31 4.02 9.29
C ASN A 198 12.57 3.02 10.44
N LYS A 199 13.11 1.83 10.15
CA LYS A 199 13.44 0.78 11.13
C LYS A 199 12.26 0.40 12.01
N LEU A 200 11.06 0.40 11.44
CA LEU A 200 9.84 0.07 12.16
C LEU A 200 9.83 -1.42 12.57
N ARG A 201 9.29 -1.66 13.74
CA ARG A 201 9.22 -3.00 14.37
C ARG A 201 7.84 -3.57 14.25
#